data_6c8d193e18e9d0f9bc643f7e66030373
#
_entry.id   6c8d193e18e9d0f9bc643f7e66030373
#
_cell.length_a   1.000
_cell.length_b   1.000
_cell.length_c   1.000
_cell.angle_alpha   90.00
_cell.angle_beta   90.00
_cell.angle_gamma   90.00
#
_symmetry.space_group_name_H-M   'P 1'
#
loop_
_entity.id
_entity.type
_entity.pdbx_description
1 polymer ?
#
loop_
_entity_poly.entity_id
_entity_poly.type
_entity_poly.pdbx_seq_one_letter_code
_entity_poly.pdbx_strand_id
1 'polypeptide(L)'
;MSLSNALKYAQPGQTIFLKNGTYSGAKVERSVSGTADKNINLVAESLSTDGTDGVVFTGEVRLTGSYWHVYGLYVKDSAGVGIQICGNYNTIEMCTVNHAANSGIQISREGGADNDAGRKGKLWPTGNLIKNCESFDNCDAGRNDADGFAAKLTCGEDNKFYGCISHNNIDDGWDLYAKSVSGEIGAVTIEKLCNL
;
A
#
# COMPACT_ATOMS: atom_id res chain seq x y z
N MET A 1 -1.95 4.97 -24.18
CA MET A 1 -2.27 5.95 -23.10
C MET A 1 -1.18 5.85 -22.06
N SER A 2 -0.70 6.94 -21.47
CA SER A 2 0.25 6.87 -20.35
C SER A 2 -0.45 6.40 -19.07
N LEU A 3 0.29 5.77 -18.16
CA LEU A 3 -0.24 5.33 -16.87
C LEU A 3 -0.86 6.49 -16.09
N SER A 4 -0.18 7.64 -16.02
CA SER A 4 -0.68 8.83 -15.33
C SER A 4 -2.06 9.27 -15.84
N ASN A 5 -2.27 9.27 -17.17
CA ASN A 5 -3.57 9.60 -17.74
C ASN A 5 -4.62 8.52 -17.47
N ALA A 6 -4.23 7.23 -17.53
CA ALA A 6 -5.16 6.14 -17.21
C ALA A 6 -5.64 6.25 -15.75
N LEU A 7 -4.74 6.48 -14.80
CA LEU A 7 -5.06 6.66 -13.39
C LEU A 7 -5.93 7.90 -13.15
N LYS A 8 -5.62 9.03 -13.82
CA LYS A 8 -6.35 10.30 -13.65
C LYS A 8 -7.81 10.24 -14.09
N TYR A 9 -8.11 9.49 -15.14
CA TYR A 9 -9.44 9.46 -15.76
C TYR A 9 -10.21 8.16 -15.55
N ALA A 10 -9.70 7.25 -14.73
CA ALA A 10 -10.37 6.01 -14.40
C ALA A 10 -11.76 6.25 -13.76
N GLN A 11 -12.72 5.44 -14.16
CA GLN A 11 -14.10 5.51 -13.66
C GLN A 11 -14.48 4.22 -12.94
N PRO A 12 -15.43 4.27 -11.99
CA PRO A 12 -15.92 3.08 -11.29
C PRO A 12 -16.29 1.93 -12.25
N GLY A 13 -15.78 0.74 -11.94
CA GLY A 13 -15.98 -0.49 -12.73
C GLY A 13 -14.98 -0.68 -13.86
N GLN A 14 -14.05 0.25 -14.11
CA GLN A 14 -13.03 0.09 -15.13
C GLN A 14 -11.82 -0.71 -14.64
N THR A 15 -11.15 -1.36 -15.58
CA THR A 15 -9.89 -2.06 -15.35
C THR A 15 -8.78 -1.44 -16.20
N ILE A 16 -7.70 -1.07 -15.55
CA ILE A 16 -6.45 -0.65 -16.18
C ILE A 16 -5.51 -1.86 -16.18
N PHE A 17 -5.23 -2.40 -17.36
CA PHE A 17 -4.23 -3.45 -17.53
C PHE A 17 -2.86 -2.84 -17.79
N LEU A 18 -1.92 -3.13 -16.91
CA LEU A 18 -0.53 -2.74 -17.06
C LEU A 18 0.22 -3.76 -17.91
N LYS A 19 0.84 -3.31 -18.96
CA LYS A 19 1.77 -4.13 -19.75
C LYS A 19 3.05 -4.38 -18.97
N ASN A 20 3.69 -5.52 -19.24
CA ASN A 20 5.00 -5.82 -18.70
C ASN A 20 5.99 -4.69 -19.01
N GLY A 21 6.78 -4.33 -18.03
CA GLY A 21 7.75 -3.25 -18.12
C GLY A 21 7.97 -2.53 -16.80
N THR A 22 8.87 -1.56 -16.81
CA THR A 22 9.26 -0.79 -15.63
C THR A 22 8.57 0.57 -15.61
N TYR A 23 8.00 0.92 -14.46
CA TYR A 23 7.29 2.16 -14.18
C TYR A 23 7.99 2.89 -13.02
N SER A 24 8.10 4.22 -13.08
CA SER A 24 8.82 5.01 -12.07
C SER A 24 8.04 5.25 -10.77
N GLY A 25 6.77 4.89 -10.72
CA GLY A 25 5.87 5.10 -9.60
C GLY A 25 4.46 5.44 -10.07
N ALA A 26 3.51 5.51 -9.13
CA ALA A 26 2.12 5.84 -9.44
C ALA A 26 1.46 6.59 -8.28
N LYS A 27 0.57 7.54 -8.60
CA LYS A 27 -0.31 8.17 -7.62
C LYS A 27 -1.74 8.13 -8.11
N VAL A 28 -2.63 7.62 -7.29
CA VAL A 28 -4.08 7.70 -7.48
C VAL A 28 -4.61 8.80 -6.58
N GLU A 29 -5.23 9.81 -7.19
CA GLU A 29 -5.78 10.94 -6.45
C GLU A 29 -7.10 10.57 -5.74
N ARG A 30 -7.38 11.24 -4.63
CA ARG A 30 -8.59 10.99 -3.81
C ARG A 30 -9.89 11.16 -4.60
N SER A 31 -9.90 12.03 -5.58
CA SER A 31 -11.07 12.26 -6.46
C SER A 31 -11.33 11.11 -7.43
N VAL A 32 -10.37 10.20 -7.62
CA VAL A 32 -10.51 9.04 -8.51
C VAL A 32 -10.75 7.81 -7.66
N SER A 33 -12.01 7.53 -7.43
CA SER A 33 -12.45 6.43 -6.56
C SER A 33 -13.51 5.58 -7.23
N GLY A 34 -13.48 4.29 -6.92
CA GLY A 34 -14.58 3.38 -7.24
C GLY A 34 -15.78 3.58 -6.30
N THR A 35 -16.66 2.60 -6.28
CA THR A 35 -17.77 2.49 -5.34
C THR A 35 -17.83 1.09 -4.76
N ALA A 36 -18.62 0.87 -3.71
CA ALA A 36 -18.77 -0.45 -3.09
C ALA A 36 -19.16 -1.55 -4.09
N ASP A 37 -19.93 -1.19 -5.11
CA ASP A 37 -20.40 -2.15 -6.13
C ASP A 37 -19.51 -2.18 -7.38
N LYS A 38 -18.62 -1.20 -7.56
CA LYS A 38 -17.82 -1.00 -8.78
C LYS A 38 -16.41 -0.52 -8.44
N ASN A 39 -15.54 -1.43 -8.08
CA ASN A 39 -14.13 -1.11 -7.89
C ASN A 39 -13.51 -0.61 -9.20
N ILE A 40 -12.47 0.21 -9.08
CA ILE A 40 -11.52 0.45 -10.17
C ILE A 40 -10.38 -0.54 -9.99
N ASN A 41 -9.98 -1.22 -11.07
CA ASN A 41 -8.96 -2.25 -10.99
C ASN A 41 -7.67 -1.78 -11.68
N LEU A 42 -6.53 -2.03 -11.05
CA LEU A 42 -5.20 -1.87 -11.61
C LEU A 42 -4.53 -3.25 -11.60
N VAL A 43 -4.37 -3.86 -12.75
CA VAL A 43 -4.00 -5.27 -12.88
C VAL A 43 -2.74 -5.42 -13.72
N ALA A 44 -1.75 -6.11 -13.19
CA ALA A 44 -0.54 -6.47 -13.94
C ALA A 44 -0.85 -7.52 -15.02
N GLU A 45 -0.21 -7.39 -16.18
CA GLU A 45 -0.27 -8.40 -17.26
C GLU A 45 0.31 -9.72 -16.81
N SER A 46 1.42 -9.71 -16.09
CA SER A 46 2.00 -10.87 -15.41
C SER A 46 2.65 -10.46 -14.09
N LEU A 47 2.71 -11.41 -13.16
CA LEU A 47 3.45 -11.26 -11.91
C LEU A 47 4.95 -11.28 -12.20
N SER A 48 5.71 -10.53 -11.42
CA SER A 48 7.16 -10.68 -11.34
C SER A 48 7.52 -11.52 -10.12
N THR A 49 8.55 -12.34 -10.25
CA THR A 49 9.06 -13.16 -9.14
C THR A 49 10.30 -12.56 -8.48
N ASP A 50 11.05 -11.73 -9.21
CA ASP A 50 12.36 -11.19 -8.76
C ASP A 50 12.54 -9.70 -9.09
N GLY A 51 11.54 -9.06 -9.67
CA GLY A 51 11.60 -7.65 -10.06
C GLY A 51 12.41 -7.38 -11.33
N THR A 52 12.66 -8.39 -12.16
CA THR A 52 13.36 -8.22 -13.44
C THR A 52 12.44 -8.36 -14.65
N ASP A 53 11.28 -9.00 -14.48
CA ASP A 53 10.25 -9.20 -15.49
C ASP A 53 8.87 -8.74 -14.99
N GLY A 54 7.81 -8.97 -15.78
CA GLY A 54 6.45 -8.63 -15.38
C GLY A 54 6.22 -7.12 -15.27
N VAL A 55 5.37 -6.71 -14.32
CA VAL A 55 5.06 -5.31 -14.06
C VAL A 55 5.82 -4.83 -12.81
N VAL A 56 6.84 -4.02 -13.02
CA VAL A 56 7.77 -3.54 -11.98
C VAL A 56 7.66 -2.04 -11.80
N PHE A 57 7.55 -1.58 -10.57
CA PHE A 57 7.65 -0.17 -10.18
C PHE A 57 8.97 0.07 -9.45
N THR A 58 9.70 1.11 -9.84
CA THR A 58 10.95 1.55 -9.17
C THR A 58 10.73 2.83 -8.36
N GLY A 59 9.59 2.94 -7.72
CA GLY A 59 9.20 4.07 -6.87
C GLY A 59 7.83 3.84 -6.27
N GLU A 60 7.43 4.73 -5.38
CA GLU A 60 6.21 4.60 -4.60
C GLU A 60 4.94 4.44 -5.46
N VAL A 61 4.08 3.53 -5.05
CA VAL A 61 2.70 3.43 -5.51
C VAL A 61 1.78 3.93 -4.40
N ARG A 62 1.18 5.11 -4.59
CA ARG A 62 0.32 5.76 -3.58
C ARG A 62 -1.13 5.77 -3.99
N LEU A 63 -1.99 5.24 -3.14
CA LEU A 63 -3.44 5.17 -3.33
C LEU A 63 -4.14 6.12 -2.34
N THR A 64 -4.53 7.32 -2.80
CA THR A 64 -5.40 8.21 -2.01
C THR A 64 -6.87 8.05 -2.37
N GLY A 65 -7.19 7.46 -3.53
CA GLY A 65 -8.53 7.04 -3.91
C GLY A 65 -9.02 5.82 -3.11
N SER A 66 -10.32 5.61 -3.12
CA SER A 66 -10.99 4.51 -2.43
C SER A 66 -11.60 3.51 -3.42
N TYR A 67 -11.88 2.28 -2.95
CA TYR A 67 -12.46 1.22 -3.76
C TYR A 67 -11.63 0.86 -5.01
N TRP A 68 -10.32 0.74 -4.81
CA TRP A 68 -9.41 0.21 -5.81
C TRP A 68 -9.07 -1.25 -5.49
N HIS A 69 -8.94 -2.06 -6.54
CA HIS A 69 -8.31 -3.38 -6.47
C HIS A 69 -7.01 -3.33 -7.29
N VAL A 70 -5.89 -3.45 -6.60
CA VAL A 70 -4.54 -3.47 -7.18
C VAL A 70 -4.02 -4.89 -7.12
N TYR A 71 -3.64 -5.43 -8.27
CA TYR A 71 -3.23 -6.82 -8.38
C TYR A 71 -1.89 -6.99 -9.10
N GLY A 72 -0.98 -7.70 -8.46
CA GLY A 72 0.19 -8.29 -9.11
C GLY A 72 1.36 -7.33 -9.36
N LEU A 73 1.46 -6.22 -8.64
CA LEU A 73 2.59 -5.28 -8.80
C LEU A 73 3.82 -5.78 -8.05
N TYR A 74 4.97 -5.64 -8.67
CA TYR A 74 6.26 -5.72 -8.00
C TYR A 74 6.81 -4.30 -7.81
N VAL A 75 7.00 -3.86 -6.58
CA VAL A 75 7.51 -2.51 -6.24
C VAL A 75 8.86 -2.65 -5.58
N LYS A 76 9.87 -1.97 -6.12
CA LYS A 76 11.22 -2.02 -5.55
C LYS A 76 11.91 -0.66 -5.53
N ASP A 77 12.95 -0.55 -4.71
CA ASP A 77 13.86 0.59 -4.66
C ASP A 77 13.12 1.94 -4.44
N SER A 78 11.99 1.92 -3.72
CA SER A 78 11.28 3.16 -3.39
C SER A 78 12.09 3.99 -2.41
N ALA A 79 12.24 5.30 -2.68
CA ALA A 79 12.92 6.24 -1.78
C ALA A 79 12.13 6.56 -0.49
N GLY A 80 10.97 5.98 -0.32
CA GLY A 80 10.10 6.06 0.86
C GLY A 80 9.31 4.77 1.01
N VAL A 81 8.03 4.85 1.32
CA VAL A 81 7.13 3.69 1.35
C VAL A 81 7.03 3.04 -0.04
N GLY A 82 6.94 1.73 -0.10
CA GLY A 82 6.75 1.02 -1.37
C GLY A 82 5.32 1.19 -1.91
N ILE A 83 4.32 0.67 -1.19
CA ILE A 83 2.90 0.89 -1.49
C ILE A 83 2.25 1.61 -0.32
N GLN A 84 1.77 2.83 -0.52
CA GLN A 84 1.07 3.60 0.52
C GLN A 84 -0.43 3.67 0.26
N ILE A 85 -1.24 3.22 1.21
CA ILE A 85 -2.69 3.21 1.15
C ILE A 85 -3.23 4.31 2.07
N CYS A 86 -3.79 5.36 1.47
CA CYS A 86 -4.36 6.53 2.16
C CYS A 86 -5.87 6.66 1.95
N GLY A 87 -6.45 5.84 1.08
CA GLY A 87 -7.90 5.75 0.82
C GLY A 87 -8.55 4.61 1.59
N ASN A 88 -9.84 4.43 1.36
CA ASN A 88 -10.67 3.44 2.07
C ASN A 88 -11.09 2.29 1.16
N TYR A 89 -11.33 1.13 1.75
CA TYR A 89 -11.91 -0.03 1.06
C TYR A 89 -11.14 -0.46 -0.20
N ASN A 90 -9.81 -0.32 -0.15
CA ASN A 90 -8.94 -0.79 -1.22
C ASN A 90 -8.53 -2.25 -0.94
N THR A 91 -8.32 -3.01 -2.01
CA THR A 91 -7.71 -4.34 -1.95
C THR A 91 -6.37 -4.30 -2.66
N ILE A 92 -5.31 -4.71 -1.98
CA ILE A 92 -3.97 -4.91 -2.54
C ILE A 92 -3.72 -6.42 -2.51
N GLU A 93 -3.56 -7.02 -3.65
CA GLU A 93 -3.49 -8.47 -3.76
C GLU A 93 -2.34 -8.93 -4.63
N MET A 94 -1.63 -9.99 -4.18
CA MET A 94 -0.52 -10.59 -4.93
C MET A 94 0.58 -9.60 -5.32
N CYS A 95 0.80 -8.58 -4.49
CA CYS A 95 1.85 -7.60 -4.70
C CYS A 95 3.09 -7.96 -3.88
N THR A 96 4.25 -7.70 -4.46
CA THR A 96 5.55 -7.86 -3.80
C THR A 96 6.22 -6.50 -3.65
N VAL A 97 6.79 -6.24 -2.48
CA VAL A 97 7.57 -5.01 -2.21
C VAL A 97 8.90 -5.37 -1.60
N ASN A 98 9.99 -4.79 -2.13
CA ASN A 98 11.30 -4.91 -1.52
C ASN A 98 12.17 -3.66 -1.68
N HIS A 99 13.20 -3.55 -0.82
CA HIS A 99 14.17 -2.44 -0.82
C HIS A 99 13.51 -1.04 -0.76
N ALA A 100 12.38 -0.91 -0.08
CA ALA A 100 11.83 0.41 0.23
C ALA A 100 12.67 1.08 1.34
N ALA A 101 12.88 2.39 1.22
CA ALA A 101 13.61 3.18 2.23
C ALA A 101 12.71 3.61 3.42
N ASN A 102 11.58 2.96 3.59
CA ASN A 102 10.64 3.00 4.70
C ASN A 102 9.82 1.71 4.64
N SER A 103 8.68 1.62 5.33
CA SER A 103 7.84 0.41 5.31
C SER A 103 7.47 -0.02 3.87
N GLY A 104 7.44 -1.33 3.62
CA GLY A 104 7.10 -1.86 2.30
C GLY A 104 5.66 -1.54 1.90
N ILE A 105 4.67 -2.02 2.67
CA ILE A 105 3.25 -1.70 2.45
C ILE A 105 2.67 -1.04 3.69
N GLN A 106 2.24 0.22 3.56
CA GLN A 106 1.77 1.01 4.69
C GLN A 106 0.35 1.54 4.51
N ILE A 107 -0.47 1.38 5.55
CA ILE A 107 -1.78 2.00 5.68
C ILE A 107 -1.65 3.18 6.65
N SER A 108 -1.77 4.40 6.13
CA SER A 108 -1.79 5.63 6.91
C SER A 108 -2.35 6.77 6.06
N ARG A 109 -2.79 7.85 6.70
CA ARG A 109 -3.27 8.99 5.93
C ARG A 109 -2.17 9.64 5.07
N GLU A 110 -2.55 10.36 4.05
CA GLU A 110 -1.63 11.16 3.23
C GLU A 110 -1.08 12.36 4.04
N GLY A 111 0.21 12.67 3.86
CA GLY A 111 0.80 13.91 4.34
C GLY A 111 1.30 13.91 5.77
N GLY A 112 1.67 12.75 6.30
CA GLY A 112 2.27 12.62 7.64
C GLY A 112 1.26 12.64 8.77
N ALA A 113 1.67 12.10 9.89
CA ALA A 113 0.77 11.62 10.92
C ALA A 113 0.78 12.42 12.21
N ASP A 114 1.86 13.13 12.47
CA ASP A 114 2.21 13.48 13.83
C ASP A 114 1.29 14.50 14.52
N ASN A 115 0.43 15.19 13.77
CA ASN A 115 -0.38 16.29 14.28
C ASN A 115 -1.89 16.13 14.02
N ASP A 116 -2.38 14.91 13.84
CA ASP A 116 -3.73 14.71 13.30
C ASP A 116 -4.82 14.30 14.31
N ALA A 117 -4.62 14.53 15.60
CA ALA A 117 -5.62 14.22 16.63
C ALA A 117 -7.00 14.84 16.33
N GLY A 118 -7.05 16.02 15.70
CA GLY A 118 -8.29 16.69 15.30
C GLY A 118 -8.97 16.12 14.06
N ARG A 119 -8.35 15.17 13.35
CA ARG A 119 -8.88 14.59 12.10
C ARG A 119 -9.20 13.11 12.19
N LYS A 120 -9.10 12.54 13.40
CA LYS A 120 -9.45 11.13 13.65
C LYS A 120 -10.82 10.82 13.05
N GLY A 121 -10.90 9.75 12.28
CA GLY A 121 -12.13 9.28 11.63
C GLY A 121 -12.53 9.97 10.33
N LYS A 122 -11.89 11.09 9.92
CA LYS A 122 -12.24 11.78 8.67
C LYS A 122 -11.35 11.42 7.48
N LEU A 123 -10.05 11.25 7.71
CA LEU A 123 -9.05 10.97 6.66
C LEU A 123 -8.21 9.73 6.95
N TRP A 124 -8.49 9.02 8.02
CA TRP A 124 -7.77 7.80 8.36
C TRP A 124 -8.27 6.64 7.51
N PRO A 125 -7.40 5.98 6.75
CA PRO A 125 -7.77 4.89 5.87
C PRO A 125 -8.41 3.74 6.63
N THR A 126 -9.54 3.25 6.13
CA THR A 126 -10.43 2.30 6.79
C THR A 126 -10.84 1.19 5.82
N GLY A 127 -11.03 -0.03 6.31
CA GLY A 127 -11.61 -1.14 5.57
C GLY A 127 -10.74 -1.66 4.43
N ASN A 128 -9.42 -1.45 4.47
CA ASN A 128 -8.53 -1.93 3.42
C ASN A 128 -8.12 -3.39 3.67
N LEU A 129 -7.98 -4.16 2.60
CA LEU A 129 -7.52 -5.54 2.60
C LEU A 129 -6.20 -5.66 1.87
N ILE A 130 -5.15 -6.10 2.58
CA ILE A 130 -3.87 -6.50 2.01
C ILE A 130 -3.84 -8.02 2.03
N LYS A 131 -3.78 -8.65 0.85
CA LYS A 131 -3.98 -10.09 0.71
C LYS A 131 -2.89 -10.75 -0.12
N ASN A 132 -2.32 -11.83 0.42
CA ASN A 132 -1.32 -12.64 -0.27
C ASN A 132 -0.16 -11.79 -0.85
N CYS A 133 0.27 -10.77 -0.11
CA CYS A 133 1.37 -9.90 -0.47
C CYS A 133 2.65 -10.33 0.24
N GLU A 134 3.78 -10.00 -0.35
CA GLU A 134 5.10 -10.21 0.23
C GLU A 134 5.83 -8.88 0.38
N SER A 135 6.52 -8.72 1.52
CA SER A 135 7.32 -7.50 1.78
C SER A 135 8.60 -7.84 2.51
N PHE A 136 9.75 -7.49 1.90
CA PHE A 136 11.05 -7.93 2.42
C PHE A 136 12.21 -6.99 2.06
N ASP A 137 13.32 -7.13 2.79
CA ASP A 137 14.57 -6.37 2.60
C ASP A 137 14.37 -4.85 2.61
N ASN A 138 13.34 -4.34 3.30
CA ASN A 138 13.11 -2.91 3.44
C ASN A 138 14.07 -2.33 4.49
N CYS A 139 14.68 -1.19 4.18
CA CYS A 139 15.69 -0.60 5.04
C CYS A 139 15.78 0.91 4.86
N ASP A 140 15.45 1.66 5.91
CA ASP A 140 15.69 3.10 5.98
C ASP A 140 17.14 3.44 6.35
N ALA A 141 17.55 4.68 6.11
CA ALA A 141 18.91 5.14 6.43
C ALA A 141 19.22 5.10 7.94
N GLY A 142 18.21 5.27 8.78
CA GLY A 142 18.30 5.19 10.25
C GLY A 142 18.34 3.75 10.77
N ARG A 143 17.98 2.78 9.94
CA ARG A 143 17.89 1.35 10.26
C ARG A 143 16.95 1.04 11.44
N ASN A 144 15.82 1.73 11.52
CA ASN A 144 14.91 1.64 12.67
C ASN A 144 13.45 2.05 12.38
N ASP A 145 13.00 2.07 11.12
CA ASP A 145 11.64 2.51 10.76
C ASP A 145 11.11 1.86 9.47
N ALA A 146 11.85 0.92 8.87
CA ALA A 146 11.43 0.24 7.65
C ALA A 146 10.90 -1.16 7.93
N ASP A 147 9.57 -1.25 8.01
CA ASP A 147 8.83 -2.49 8.28
C ASP A 147 8.49 -3.24 7.00
N GLY A 148 8.08 -4.50 7.13
CA GLY A 148 7.43 -5.21 6.04
C GLY A 148 6.05 -4.62 5.75
N PHE A 149 5.20 -4.66 6.74
CA PHE A 149 3.84 -4.11 6.69
C PHE A 149 3.60 -3.16 7.85
N ALA A 150 2.88 -2.08 7.60
CA ALA A 150 2.52 -1.14 8.64
C ALA A 150 1.07 -0.68 8.54
N ALA A 151 0.37 -0.67 9.68
CA ALA A 151 -0.90 0.02 9.83
C ALA A 151 -0.73 0.94 11.03
N LYS A 152 -0.10 2.09 10.82
CA LYS A 152 0.45 2.88 11.91
C LYS A 152 0.07 4.35 11.87
N LEU A 153 0.21 5.01 13.01
CA LEU A 153 0.07 6.45 13.25
C LEU A 153 -1.36 6.97 13.04
N THR A 154 -1.89 6.88 11.85
CA THR A 154 -3.20 7.40 11.46
C THR A 154 -3.96 6.37 10.63
N CYS A 155 -4.18 5.21 11.22
CA CYS A 155 -4.90 4.09 10.64
C CYS A 155 -6.28 3.99 11.28
N GLY A 156 -7.34 3.93 10.44
CA GLY A 156 -8.73 3.75 10.88
C GLY A 156 -9.10 2.29 11.12
N GLU A 157 -10.38 2.04 11.31
CA GLU A 157 -10.94 0.72 11.65
C GLU A 157 -10.95 -0.26 10.46
N ASP A 158 -11.11 -1.54 10.76
CA ASP A 158 -11.39 -2.62 9.81
C ASP A 158 -10.33 -2.86 8.73
N ASN A 159 -9.09 -2.44 8.94
CA ASN A 159 -7.98 -2.78 8.04
C ASN A 159 -7.50 -4.21 8.33
N LYS A 160 -7.21 -4.96 7.26
CA LYS A 160 -6.87 -6.38 7.37
C LYS A 160 -5.67 -6.77 6.53
N PHE A 161 -4.76 -7.54 7.12
CA PHE A 161 -3.71 -8.30 6.43
C PHE A 161 -4.07 -9.79 6.46
N TYR A 162 -4.04 -10.43 5.29
CA TYR A 162 -4.41 -11.83 5.15
C TYR A 162 -3.46 -12.58 4.23
N GLY A 163 -2.85 -13.66 4.70
CA GLY A 163 -1.97 -14.51 3.89
C GLY A 163 -0.67 -13.83 3.47
N CYS A 164 -0.24 -12.78 4.17
CA CYS A 164 0.96 -12.02 3.82
C CYS A 164 2.23 -12.64 4.38
N ILE A 165 3.35 -12.41 3.70
CA ILE A 165 4.68 -12.86 4.08
C ILE A 165 5.58 -11.65 4.31
N SER A 166 6.23 -11.58 5.47
CA SER A 166 7.22 -10.54 5.81
C SER A 166 8.53 -11.20 6.22
N HIS A 167 9.66 -10.72 5.67
CA HIS A 167 10.97 -11.21 6.08
C HIS A 167 12.10 -10.20 5.79
N ASN A 168 13.19 -10.32 6.52
CA ASN A 168 14.42 -9.56 6.34
C ASN A 168 14.26 -8.02 6.37
N ASN A 169 13.22 -7.48 6.94
CA ASN A 169 13.08 -6.04 7.11
C ASN A 169 13.95 -5.57 8.27
N ILE A 170 14.40 -4.31 8.21
CA ILE A 170 15.35 -3.82 9.21
C ILE A 170 14.72 -3.58 10.58
N ASP A 171 13.41 -3.33 10.61
CA ASP A 171 12.65 -3.13 11.85
C ASP A 171 11.61 -4.25 11.98
N ASP A 172 10.33 -3.98 11.94
CA ASP A 172 9.29 -4.95 12.22
C ASP A 172 8.77 -5.71 10.97
N GLY A 173 8.25 -6.92 11.18
CA GLY A 173 7.45 -7.61 10.17
C GLY A 173 6.11 -6.92 9.97
N TRP A 174 5.45 -6.54 11.08
CA TRP A 174 4.20 -5.77 11.13
C TRP A 174 4.28 -4.71 12.22
N ASP A 175 4.18 -3.43 11.85
CA ASP A 175 4.15 -2.30 12.77
C ASP A 175 2.72 -1.74 12.91
N LEU A 176 2.22 -1.71 14.15
CA LEU A 176 0.92 -1.18 14.54
C LEU A 176 1.06 0.02 15.48
N TYR A 177 2.11 0.81 15.31
CA TYR A 177 2.48 1.88 16.20
C TYR A 177 1.52 3.07 16.17
N ALA A 178 1.19 3.59 17.35
CA ALA A 178 0.43 4.81 17.54
C ALA A 178 1.22 5.83 18.38
N LYS A 179 1.15 7.11 18.01
CA LYS A 179 1.73 8.20 18.81
C LYS A 179 0.67 8.81 19.71
N SER A 180 1.08 9.25 20.91
CA SER A 180 0.18 9.93 21.85
C SER A 180 -0.49 11.16 21.24
N VAL A 181 0.19 11.87 20.36
CA VAL A 181 -0.33 13.07 19.67
C VAL A 181 -1.43 12.76 18.66
N SER A 182 -1.38 11.63 17.97
CA SER A 182 -2.43 11.19 17.04
C SER A 182 -3.51 10.34 17.73
N GLY A 183 -3.21 9.77 18.90
CA GLY A 183 -4.08 8.88 19.63
C GLY A 183 -4.07 7.45 19.09
N GLU A 184 -5.01 6.65 19.55
CA GLU A 184 -5.13 5.24 19.20
C GLU A 184 -5.45 5.07 17.71
N ILE A 185 -4.84 4.08 17.07
CA ILE A 185 -5.23 3.59 15.76
C ILE A 185 -6.50 2.74 15.88
N GLY A 186 -7.20 2.52 14.76
CA GLY A 186 -8.32 1.60 14.68
C GLY A 186 -7.89 0.14 14.82
N ALA A 187 -8.86 -0.73 15.05
CA ALA A 187 -8.62 -2.16 15.12
C ALA A 187 -8.11 -2.70 13.77
N VAL A 188 -7.04 -3.48 13.83
CA VAL A 188 -6.41 -4.13 12.67
C VAL A 188 -6.46 -5.64 12.84
N THR A 189 -6.90 -6.34 11.80
CA THR A 189 -6.94 -7.80 11.78
C THR A 189 -5.74 -8.34 11.00
N ILE A 190 -5.03 -9.30 11.57
CA ILE A 190 -3.89 -9.96 10.93
C ILE A 190 -4.12 -11.48 10.99
N GLU A 191 -4.20 -12.13 9.83
CA GLU A 191 -4.53 -13.56 9.72
C GLU A 191 -3.65 -14.27 8.70
N LYS A 192 -3.35 -15.55 8.99
CA LYS A 192 -2.58 -16.46 8.12
C LYS A 192 -1.24 -15.88 7.68
N LEU A 193 -0.48 -15.40 8.65
CA LEU A 193 0.83 -14.82 8.42
C LEU A 193 1.92 -15.86 8.26
N CYS A 194 2.97 -15.47 7.53
CA CYS A 194 4.30 -16.02 7.68
C CYS A 194 5.29 -14.91 7.98
N ASN A 195 6.02 -15.01 9.08
CA ASN A 195 7.15 -14.16 9.42
C ASN A 195 8.37 -15.09 9.51
N LEU A 196 9.31 -14.91 8.60
CA LEU A 196 10.53 -15.73 8.45
C LEU A 196 11.76 -14.94 8.84
#